data_1db0a1f92a70198c6de173efcc480a74
#
_entry.id   1db0a1f92a70198c6de173efcc480a74
#
_cell.length_a   1.000
_cell.length_b   1.000
_cell.length_c   1.000
_cell.angle_alpha   90.00
_cell.angle_beta   90.00
_cell.angle_gamma   90.00
#
_symmetry.space_group_name_H-M   'P 1'
#
loop_
_entity.id
_entity.type
_entity.pdbx_description
1 polymer ?
#
loop_
_entity_poly.entity_id
_entity_poly.type
_entity_poly.pdbx_seq_one_letter_code
_entity_poly.pdbx_strand_id
1 'polypeptide(L)'
;MNKPQSLPLWQQLQATQSCLQMVSQGTSTSQVLIELSPEMRGGVQSLLFLTLRRLGTARALLKKLANKAPKEPAHSLLCVSLALASAPDHPMYTEFTLVSQAVEAAKRDVLMQAQAPFINACLRRFFRERETLLSEVAQQPEAFWNYPKWWINKVREQYPKDWETILRVGNLAPPLTLRVNLSRISREDLSAQWAERGLKFTPQGAQGLVLEQPIPVREIPGFEAGLCTVQDAGAQLAAQILVNALRSRGKDIGSEPQANETLVTFNNRFKVLDACAAPGGKTTHLLEFEGLEVTALDVDEARCEKVRESCERLGVKAQVVCADAADLNAWWSKEQFDAVLLDAPCTASGIVRRHPDIRWLRRESDVAQLGHLQNRLLDKSWEVLAKGGYLLYCTCSIFKQEGELQIQSFLTRNTDARICAQPGHLQPTASGKGTLVTDNDLNDHDGFFYSLLQKI
;
A
#
# COMPACT_ATOMS: atom_id res chain seq x y z
N MET A 1 -8.66 -30.14 -16.47
CA MET A 1 -7.46 -29.72 -15.74
C MET A 1 -7.70 -29.95 -14.25
N ASN A 2 -6.92 -30.82 -13.60
CA ASN A 2 -7.01 -31.03 -12.16
C ASN A 2 -6.71 -29.71 -11.44
N LYS A 3 -7.63 -29.22 -10.60
CA LYS A 3 -7.33 -28.14 -9.66
C LYS A 3 -6.07 -28.53 -8.88
N PRO A 4 -5.05 -27.67 -8.78
CA PRO A 4 -3.89 -27.98 -7.95
C PRO A 4 -4.41 -28.31 -6.55
N GLN A 5 -4.00 -29.47 -6.02
CA GLN A 5 -4.37 -29.89 -4.66
C GLN A 5 -3.84 -28.82 -3.70
N SER A 6 -4.75 -28.14 -2.99
CA SER A 6 -4.36 -27.15 -2.00
C SER A 6 -3.50 -27.84 -0.94
N LEU A 7 -2.35 -27.25 -0.60
CA LEU A 7 -1.45 -27.77 0.41
C LEU A 7 -2.20 -27.93 1.76
N PRO A 8 -1.89 -28.99 2.54
CA PRO A 8 -2.51 -29.20 3.85
C PRO A 8 -2.38 -27.97 4.75
N LEU A 9 -3.43 -27.68 5.53
CA LEU A 9 -3.47 -26.49 6.38
C LEU A 9 -2.32 -26.43 7.39
N TRP A 10 -1.91 -27.59 7.96
CA TRP A 10 -0.77 -27.63 8.90
C TRP A 10 0.53 -27.12 8.29
N GLN A 11 0.79 -27.37 6.99
CA GLN A 11 1.97 -26.84 6.29
C GLN A 11 1.86 -25.32 6.11
N GLN A 12 0.69 -24.82 5.73
CA GLN A 12 0.45 -23.38 5.60
C GLN A 12 0.58 -22.68 6.96
N LEU A 13 0.12 -23.29 8.06
CA LEU A 13 0.29 -22.77 9.42
C LEU A 13 1.74 -22.70 9.85
N GLN A 14 2.56 -23.72 9.55
CA GLN A 14 4.01 -23.70 9.82
C GLN A 14 4.70 -22.57 9.04
N ALA A 15 4.43 -22.46 7.74
CA ALA A 15 5.02 -21.41 6.92
C ALA A 15 4.55 -20.01 7.39
N THR A 16 3.25 -19.85 7.72
CA THR A 16 2.72 -18.57 8.24
C THR A 16 3.36 -18.20 9.58
N GLN A 17 3.57 -19.17 10.47
CA GLN A 17 4.26 -18.99 11.74
C GLN A 17 5.70 -18.50 11.52
N SER A 18 6.45 -19.15 10.61
CA SER A 18 7.82 -18.74 10.28
C SER A 18 7.85 -17.32 9.70
N CYS A 19 6.95 -17.01 8.78
CA CYS A 19 6.81 -15.65 8.24
C CYS A 19 6.48 -14.62 9.33
N LEU A 20 5.56 -14.92 10.25
CA LEU A 20 5.22 -14.03 11.37
C LEU A 20 6.42 -13.79 12.29
N GLN A 21 7.23 -14.82 12.55
CA GLN A 21 8.44 -14.68 13.33
C GLN A 21 9.45 -13.77 12.66
N MET A 22 9.71 -13.93 11.35
CA MET A 22 10.60 -13.05 10.57
C MET A 22 10.08 -11.60 10.54
N VAL A 23 8.77 -11.40 10.38
CA VAL A 23 8.16 -10.06 10.46
C VAL A 23 8.37 -9.46 11.86
N SER A 24 8.21 -10.24 12.92
CA SER A 24 8.47 -9.77 14.29
C SER A 24 9.94 -9.39 14.54
N GLN A 25 10.85 -9.90 13.73
CA GLN A 25 12.29 -9.58 13.74
C GLN A 25 12.65 -8.40 12.81
N GLY A 26 11.69 -7.83 12.09
CA GLY A 26 11.90 -6.63 11.28
C GLY A 26 11.86 -6.84 9.77
N THR A 27 11.65 -8.05 9.26
CA THR A 27 11.56 -8.34 7.82
C THR A 27 10.16 -8.01 7.30
N SER A 28 10.06 -7.34 6.15
CA SER A 28 8.75 -7.01 5.56
C SER A 28 8.01 -8.24 5.03
N THR A 29 6.67 -8.18 5.02
CA THR A 29 5.84 -9.25 4.42
C THR A 29 6.19 -9.50 2.95
N SER A 30 6.53 -8.47 2.19
CA SER A 30 6.93 -8.62 0.79
C SER A 30 8.20 -9.46 0.63
N GLN A 31 9.17 -9.30 1.54
CA GLN A 31 10.41 -10.08 1.52
C GLN A 31 10.16 -11.53 1.92
N VAL A 32 9.46 -11.78 3.04
CA VAL A 32 9.22 -13.15 3.50
C VAL A 32 8.35 -13.98 2.54
N LEU A 33 7.42 -13.34 1.82
CA LEU A 33 6.56 -14.03 0.86
C LEU A 33 7.27 -14.40 -0.45
N ILE A 34 8.27 -13.65 -0.88
CA ILE A 34 9.06 -13.98 -2.09
C ILE A 34 9.85 -15.27 -1.91
N GLU A 35 10.30 -15.57 -0.70
CA GLU A 35 11.08 -16.78 -0.37
C GLU A 35 10.23 -18.06 -0.41
N LEU A 36 8.90 -17.95 -0.40
CA LEU A 36 8.00 -19.10 -0.46
C LEU A 36 7.83 -19.62 -1.88
N SER A 37 7.61 -20.94 -2.01
CA SER A 37 7.23 -21.54 -3.29
C SER A 37 5.91 -20.95 -3.82
N PRO A 38 5.73 -20.88 -5.13
CA PRO A 38 4.53 -20.29 -5.74
C PRO A 38 3.21 -20.92 -5.23
N GLU A 39 3.20 -22.26 -5.00
CA GLU A 39 2.02 -23.00 -4.54
C GLU A 39 1.63 -22.64 -3.10
N MET A 40 2.60 -22.25 -2.27
CA MET A 40 2.38 -21.92 -0.85
C MET A 40 2.05 -20.45 -0.66
N ARG A 41 2.56 -19.57 -1.54
CA ARG A 41 2.54 -18.12 -1.37
C ARG A 41 1.15 -17.55 -1.15
N GLY A 42 0.17 -17.92 -1.97
CA GLY A 42 -1.19 -17.35 -1.89
C GLY A 42 -1.91 -17.70 -0.58
N GLY A 43 -1.84 -18.97 -0.16
CA GLY A 43 -2.45 -19.44 1.10
C GLY A 43 -1.79 -18.80 2.32
N VAL A 44 -0.45 -18.82 2.37
CA VAL A 44 0.32 -18.21 3.47
C VAL A 44 0.11 -16.68 3.53
N GLN A 45 0.09 -15.99 2.41
CA GLN A 45 -0.20 -14.55 2.37
C GLN A 45 -1.56 -14.23 2.98
N SER A 46 -2.59 -15.00 2.64
CA SER A 46 -3.95 -14.81 3.20
C SER A 46 -3.96 -14.97 4.72
N LEU A 47 -3.36 -16.05 5.23
CA LEU A 47 -3.27 -16.36 6.67
C LEU A 47 -2.42 -15.31 7.41
N LEU A 48 -1.27 -14.92 6.84
CA LEU A 48 -0.35 -13.94 7.43
C LEU A 48 -1.00 -12.55 7.52
N PHE A 49 -1.66 -12.10 6.46
CA PHE A 49 -2.30 -10.80 6.43
C PHE A 49 -3.48 -10.71 7.41
N LEU A 50 -4.30 -11.78 7.50
CA LEU A 50 -5.34 -11.87 8.52
C LEU A 50 -4.73 -11.85 9.93
N THR A 51 -3.65 -12.61 10.15
CA THR A 51 -2.94 -12.63 11.43
C THR A 51 -2.44 -11.25 11.82
N LEU A 52 -1.79 -10.54 10.92
CA LEU A 52 -1.24 -9.20 11.17
C LEU A 52 -2.34 -8.15 11.45
N ARG A 53 -3.51 -8.26 10.80
CA ARG A 53 -4.67 -7.41 11.10
C ARG A 53 -5.29 -7.68 12.47
N ARG A 54 -5.01 -8.83 13.07
CA ARG A 54 -5.56 -9.26 14.36
C ARG A 54 -4.50 -9.57 15.41
N LEU A 55 -3.26 -9.17 15.14
CA LEU A 55 -2.12 -9.56 15.97
C LEU A 55 -2.21 -8.98 17.40
N GLY A 56 -2.76 -7.78 17.55
CA GLY A 56 -3.02 -7.18 18.86
C GLY A 56 -3.97 -8.02 19.71
N THR A 57 -5.10 -8.42 19.12
CA THR A 57 -6.08 -9.35 19.74
C THR A 57 -5.42 -10.67 20.08
N ALA A 58 -4.70 -11.29 19.12
CA ALA A 58 -4.07 -12.61 19.32
C ALA A 58 -3.04 -12.60 20.44
N ARG A 59 -2.20 -11.58 20.53
CA ARG A 59 -1.21 -11.40 21.62
C ARG A 59 -1.87 -11.21 22.98
N ALA A 60 -2.95 -10.41 23.04
CA ALA A 60 -3.70 -10.21 24.28
C ALA A 60 -4.39 -11.50 24.75
N LEU A 61 -5.00 -12.27 23.82
CA LEU A 61 -5.57 -13.57 24.11
C LEU A 61 -4.52 -14.57 24.62
N LEU A 62 -3.38 -14.64 23.93
CA LEU A 62 -2.29 -15.53 24.36
C LEU A 62 -1.81 -15.20 25.78
N LYS A 63 -1.70 -13.92 26.12
CA LYS A 63 -1.34 -13.49 27.49
C LYS A 63 -2.37 -13.90 28.55
N LYS A 64 -3.65 -14.01 28.19
CA LYS A 64 -4.72 -14.50 29.07
C LYS A 64 -4.74 -16.01 29.19
N LEU A 65 -4.42 -16.71 28.10
CA LEU A 65 -4.45 -18.18 28.04
C LEU A 65 -3.21 -18.84 28.64
N ALA A 66 -2.08 -18.16 28.64
CA ALA A 66 -0.79 -18.68 29.10
C ALA A 66 -0.22 -17.82 30.23
N ASN A 67 0.01 -18.41 31.41
CA ASN A 67 0.65 -17.73 32.54
C ASN A 67 2.08 -17.27 32.22
N LYS A 68 2.77 -18.01 31.36
CA LYS A 68 4.10 -17.70 30.83
C LYS A 68 4.05 -17.81 29.31
N ALA A 69 4.53 -16.76 28.63
CA ALA A 69 4.60 -16.78 27.18
C ALA A 69 5.45 -17.97 26.69
N PRO A 70 4.94 -18.77 25.76
CA PRO A 70 5.73 -19.83 25.15
C PRO A 70 6.90 -19.25 24.38
N LYS A 71 7.96 -20.04 24.22
CA LYS A 71 9.10 -19.66 23.35
C LYS A 71 8.71 -19.79 21.88
N GLU A 72 9.45 -19.09 21.02
CA GLU A 72 9.37 -19.32 19.58
C GLU A 72 9.85 -20.76 19.25
N PRO A 73 9.27 -21.41 18.25
CA PRO A 73 8.23 -20.91 17.31
C PRO A 73 6.77 -21.08 17.79
N ALA A 74 6.51 -21.75 18.93
CA ALA A 74 5.15 -21.99 19.42
C ALA A 74 4.36 -20.71 19.76
N HIS A 75 5.05 -19.64 20.20
CA HIS A 75 4.42 -18.32 20.40
C HIS A 75 3.77 -17.83 19.11
N SER A 76 4.51 -17.81 18.01
CA SER A 76 4.02 -17.34 16.70
C SER A 76 2.92 -18.26 16.16
N LEU A 77 3.00 -19.58 16.32
CA LEU A 77 1.95 -20.50 15.90
C LEU A 77 0.63 -20.27 16.67
N LEU A 78 0.71 -20.03 17.97
CA LEU A 78 -0.46 -19.67 18.78
C LEU A 78 -1.04 -18.31 18.37
N CYS A 79 -0.21 -17.30 18.10
CA CYS A 79 -0.68 -16.01 17.59
C CYS A 79 -1.41 -16.17 16.25
N VAL A 80 -0.87 -16.95 15.29
CA VAL A 80 -1.55 -17.26 14.03
C VAL A 80 -2.89 -17.93 14.30
N SER A 81 -2.90 -19.01 15.10
CA SER A 81 -4.12 -19.79 15.38
C SER A 81 -5.18 -18.97 16.09
N LEU A 82 -4.81 -18.15 17.08
CA LEU A 82 -5.73 -17.28 17.82
C LEU A 82 -6.26 -16.13 16.95
N ALA A 83 -5.45 -15.58 16.05
CA ALA A 83 -5.93 -14.59 15.10
C ALA A 83 -7.00 -15.16 14.16
N LEU A 84 -6.78 -16.36 13.64
CA LEU A 84 -7.75 -17.08 12.81
C LEU A 84 -9.03 -17.43 13.59
N ALA A 85 -8.88 -17.95 14.84
CA ALA A 85 -9.98 -18.33 15.69
C ALA A 85 -10.84 -17.16 16.17
N SER A 86 -10.25 -15.97 16.33
CA SER A 86 -10.93 -14.75 16.80
C SER A 86 -11.62 -13.95 15.72
N ALA A 87 -11.49 -14.32 14.42
CA ALA A 87 -12.16 -13.63 13.33
C ALA A 87 -13.69 -13.69 13.48
N PRO A 88 -14.41 -12.54 13.47
CA PRO A 88 -15.84 -12.52 13.78
C PRO A 88 -16.71 -13.03 12.65
N ASP A 89 -16.36 -12.70 11.41
CA ASP A 89 -17.20 -12.92 10.23
C ASP A 89 -16.64 -14.06 9.40
N HIS A 90 -17.37 -15.17 9.32
CA HIS A 90 -17.02 -16.39 8.58
C HIS A 90 -15.69 -17.02 9.01
N PRO A 91 -15.70 -17.89 10.01
CA PRO A 91 -14.50 -18.63 10.36
C PRO A 91 -14.02 -19.41 9.13
N MET A 92 -12.81 -19.11 8.66
CA MET A 92 -12.20 -19.79 7.50
C MET A 92 -12.13 -21.31 7.73
N TYR A 93 -12.10 -21.74 9.00
CA TYR A 93 -11.99 -23.13 9.42
C TYR A 93 -12.89 -23.41 10.62
N THR A 94 -13.42 -24.64 10.69
CA THR A 94 -14.11 -25.09 11.91
C THR A 94 -13.14 -25.15 13.08
N GLU A 95 -13.66 -25.05 14.30
CA GLU A 95 -12.88 -25.22 15.54
C GLU A 95 -12.02 -26.49 15.50
N PHE A 96 -12.65 -27.63 15.20
CA PHE A 96 -11.97 -28.91 15.11
C PHE A 96 -10.83 -28.91 14.11
N THR A 97 -11.06 -28.37 12.91
CA THR A 97 -10.03 -28.27 11.86
C THR A 97 -8.86 -27.41 12.32
N LEU A 98 -9.13 -26.21 12.85
CA LEU A 98 -8.07 -25.31 13.26
C LEU A 98 -7.22 -25.89 14.39
N VAL A 99 -7.87 -26.45 15.43
CA VAL A 99 -7.14 -27.05 16.56
C VAL A 99 -6.32 -28.27 16.10
N SER A 100 -6.92 -29.19 15.35
CA SER A 100 -6.22 -30.39 14.87
C SER A 100 -5.03 -30.06 13.97
N GLN A 101 -5.19 -29.11 13.06
CA GLN A 101 -4.13 -28.71 12.12
C GLN A 101 -3.01 -27.90 12.80
N ALA A 102 -3.33 -27.05 13.79
CA ALA A 102 -2.31 -26.37 14.60
C ALA A 102 -1.49 -27.36 15.45
N VAL A 103 -2.15 -28.36 16.05
CA VAL A 103 -1.46 -29.45 16.81
C VAL A 103 -0.61 -30.31 15.88
N GLU A 104 -1.10 -30.63 14.69
CA GLU A 104 -0.33 -31.38 13.68
C GLU A 104 0.90 -30.59 13.21
N ALA A 105 0.74 -29.27 12.95
CA ALA A 105 1.86 -28.39 12.65
C ALA A 105 2.92 -28.43 13.76
N ALA A 106 2.52 -28.36 15.03
CA ALA A 106 3.44 -28.42 16.16
C ALA A 106 4.14 -29.77 16.28
N LYS A 107 3.41 -30.90 16.10
CA LYS A 107 3.99 -32.25 16.19
C LYS A 107 5.05 -32.52 15.12
N ARG A 108 4.90 -31.93 13.94
CA ARG A 108 5.82 -32.11 12.80
C ARG A 108 7.04 -31.20 12.83
N ASP A 109 7.09 -30.29 13.79
CA ASP A 109 8.23 -29.41 13.97
C ASP A 109 9.04 -29.83 15.20
N VAL A 110 10.32 -30.14 15.00
CA VAL A 110 11.22 -30.61 16.06
C VAL A 110 11.32 -29.61 17.23
N LEU A 111 11.21 -28.30 16.94
CA LEU A 111 11.29 -27.25 17.95
C LEU A 111 9.98 -27.06 18.74
N MET A 112 8.84 -27.53 18.21
CA MET A 112 7.52 -27.36 18.81
C MET A 112 6.87 -28.65 19.31
N GLN A 113 7.34 -29.83 18.89
CA GLN A 113 6.67 -31.11 19.18
C GLN A 113 6.38 -31.33 20.67
N ALA A 114 7.30 -30.93 21.56
CA ALA A 114 7.11 -31.04 23.01
C ALA A 114 6.03 -30.06 23.53
N GLN A 115 5.68 -29.01 22.79
CA GLN A 115 4.67 -28.02 23.17
C GLN A 115 3.29 -28.29 22.54
N ALA A 116 3.14 -29.34 21.71
CA ALA A 116 1.87 -29.68 21.07
C ALA A 116 0.70 -29.87 22.05
N PRO A 117 0.88 -30.51 23.21
CA PRO A 117 -0.19 -30.60 24.22
C PRO A 117 -0.59 -29.25 24.81
N PHE A 118 0.38 -28.36 25.02
CA PHE A 118 0.12 -26.99 25.50
C PHE A 118 -0.65 -26.17 24.45
N ILE A 119 -0.26 -26.24 23.19
CA ILE A 119 -0.95 -25.55 22.06
C ILE A 119 -2.41 -26.03 21.99
N ASN A 120 -2.64 -27.37 22.08
CA ASN A 120 -3.98 -27.93 22.09
C ASN A 120 -4.81 -27.42 23.29
N ALA A 121 -4.22 -27.37 24.48
CA ALA A 121 -4.89 -26.89 25.70
C ALA A 121 -5.29 -25.41 25.58
N CYS A 122 -4.38 -24.56 25.10
CA CYS A 122 -4.65 -23.13 24.88
C CYS A 122 -5.80 -22.91 23.87
N LEU A 123 -5.77 -23.58 22.72
CA LEU A 123 -6.79 -23.39 21.69
C LEU A 123 -8.15 -23.94 22.15
N ARG A 124 -8.21 -25.10 22.78
CA ARG A 124 -9.47 -25.66 23.34
C ARG A 124 -10.04 -24.78 24.44
N ARG A 125 -9.18 -24.22 25.32
CA ARG A 125 -9.62 -23.27 26.33
C ARG A 125 -10.18 -21.99 25.68
N PHE A 126 -9.53 -21.45 24.65
CA PHE A 126 -10.03 -20.31 23.91
C PHE A 126 -11.43 -20.54 23.36
N PHE A 127 -11.68 -21.66 22.68
CA PHE A 127 -12.99 -21.93 22.10
C PHE A 127 -14.07 -22.13 23.18
N ARG A 128 -13.75 -22.76 24.32
CA ARG A 128 -14.67 -22.93 25.42
C ARG A 128 -15.05 -21.59 26.10
N GLU A 129 -14.11 -20.66 26.19
CA GLU A 129 -14.25 -19.38 26.91
C GLU A 129 -14.25 -18.19 25.95
N ARG A 130 -14.54 -18.41 24.66
CA ARG A 130 -14.34 -17.47 23.56
C ARG A 130 -14.95 -16.09 23.81
N GLU A 131 -16.22 -16.02 24.15
CA GLU A 131 -16.95 -14.76 24.33
C GLU A 131 -16.39 -13.94 25.49
N THR A 132 -16.15 -14.59 26.61
CA THR A 132 -15.56 -13.97 27.80
C THR A 132 -14.16 -13.42 27.51
N LEU A 133 -13.30 -14.25 26.91
CA LEU A 133 -11.92 -13.84 26.58
C LEU A 133 -11.88 -12.68 25.58
N LEU A 134 -12.71 -12.72 24.54
CA LEU A 134 -12.78 -11.63 23.56
C LEU A 134 -13.29 -10.33 24.20
N SER A 135 -14.31 -10.40 25.05
CA SER A 135 -14.83 -9.24 25.78
C SER A 135 -13.78 -8.63 26.72
N GLU A 136 -13.01 -9.47 27.44
CA GLU A 136 -11.96 -8.99 28.33
C GLU A 136 -10.81 -8.32 27.57
N VAL A 137 -10.32 -8.91 26.47
CA VAL A 137 -9.21 -8.34 25.70
C VAL A 137 -9.62 -7.09 24.93
N ALA A 138 -10.89 -6.98 24.55
CA ALA A 138 -11.44 -5.78 23.88
C ALA A 138 -11.35 -4.51 24.74
N GLN A 139 -11.16 -4.63 26.06
CA GLN A 139 -10.89 -3.46 26.94
C GLN A 139 -9.49 -2.86 26.74
N GLN A 140 -8.59 -3.57 26.06
CA GLN A 140 -7.22 -3.11 25.79
C GLN A 140 -7.18 -2.43 24.41
N PRO A 141 -6.79 -1.15 24.29
CA PRO A 141 -6.81 -0.43 23.02
C PRO A 141 -6.03 -1.14 21.89
N GLU A 142 -4.84 -1.69 22.20
CA GLU A 142 -4.02 -2.39 21.20
C GLU A 142 -4.68 -3.69 20.70
N ALA A 143 -5.43 -4.36 21.54
CA ALA A 143 -6.19 -5.56 21.15
C ALA A 143 -7.47 -5.21 20.39
N PHE A 144 -8.16 -4.15 20.81
CA PHE A 144 -9.40 -3.69 20.16
C PHE A 144 -9.15 -3.16 18.74
N TRP A 145 -8.17 -2.24 18.63
CA TRP A 145 -7.86 -1.57 17.37
C TRP A 145 -6.87 -2.37 16.50
N ASN A 146 -6.10 -3.30 17.08
CA ASN A 146 -5.02 -4.04 16.40
C ASN A 146 -3.93 -3.12 15.83
N TYR A 147 -3.55 -2.12 16.60
CA TYR A 147 -2.45 -1.19 16.32
C TYR A 147 -1.61 -0.96 17.57
N PRO A 148 -0.31 -0.61 17.44
CA PRO A 148 0.49 -0.19 18.58
C PRO A 148 -0.07 1.07 19.24
N LYS A 149 0.11 1.21 20.56
CA LYS A 149 -0.43 2.33 21.34
C LYS A 149 -0.01 3.71 20.80
N TRP A 150 1.26 3.86 20.41
CA TRP A 150 1.76 5.13 19.86
C TRP A 150 1.01 5.52 18.58
N TRP A 151 0.71 4.55 17.72
CA TRP A 151 -0.03 4.78 16.47
C TRP A 151 -1.46 5.24 16.73
N ILE A 152 -2.17 4.52 17.62
CA ILE A 152 -3.54 4.89 18.04
C ILE A 152 -3.56 6.32 18.56
N ASN A 153 -2.62 6.68 19.46
CA ASN A 153 -2.55 8.02 20.03
C ASN A 153 -2.29 9.08 18.96
N LYS A 154 -1.34 8.84 18.05
CA LYS A 154 -0.99 9.77 16.97
C LYS A 154 -2.17 10.00 15.99
N VAL A 155 -2.85 8.95 15.57
CA VAL A 155 -4.04 9.10 14.71
C VAL A 155 -5.16 9.84 15.44
N ARG A 156 -5.42 9.52 16.70
CA ARG A 156 -6.45 10.21 17.50
C ARG A 156 -6.15 11.69 17.70
N GLU A 157 -4.87 12.05 17.94
CA GLU A 157 -4.44 13.45 18.07
C GLU A 157 -4.64 14.22 16.76
N GLN A 158 -4.25 13.63 15.63
CA GLN A 158 -4.25 14.31 14.33
C GLN A 158 -5.62 14.35 13.66
N TYR A 159 -6.47 13.37 13.94
CA TYR A 159 -7.79 13.19 13.34
C TYR A 159 -8.87 12.94 14.42
N PRO A 160 -9.13 13.90 15.34
CA PRO A 160 -9.98 13.68 16.51
C PRO A 160 -11.42 13.26 16.15
N LYS A 161 -11.91 13.59 14.96
CA LYS A 161 -13.25 13.21 14.47
C LYS A 161 -13.29 11.86 13.73
N ASP A 162 -12.20 11.50 13.05
CA ASP A 162 -12.19 10.40 12.08
C ASP A 162 -11.27 9.24 12.48
N TRP A 163 -10.54 9.36 13.60
CA TRP A 163 -9.51 8.41 14.01
C TRP A 163 -10.02 6.95 14.11
N GLU A 164 -11.24 6.75 14.61
CA GLU A 164 -11.83 5.41 14.70
C GLU A 164 -12.09 4.81 13.31
N THR A 165 -12.63 5.62 12.41
CA THR A 165 -12.88 5.20 11.02
C THR A 165 -11.60 4.86 10.31
N ILE A 166 -10.56 5.68 10.45
CA ILE A 166 -9.24 5.43 9.88
C ILE A 166 -8.67 4.09 10.35
N LEU A 167 -8.71 3.82 11.67
CA LEU A 167 -8.21 2.56 12.22
C LEU A 167 -9.03 1.34 11.78
N ARG A 168 -10.37 1.48 11.71
CA ARG A 168 -11.26 0.40 11.22
C ARG A 168 -11.00 0.08 9.76
N VAL A 169 -10.93 1.09 8.89
CA VAL A 169 -10.66 0.90 7.46
C VAL A 169 -9.30 0.20 7.25
N GLY A 170 -8.29 0.58 8.01
CA GLY A 170 -6.98 -0.08 7.94
C GLY A 170 -6.98 -1.56 8.35
N ASN A 171 -8.03 -2.06 9.01
CA ASN A 171 -8.21 -3.47 9.34
C ASN A 171 -9.02 -4.27 8.30
N LEU A 172 -9.61 -3.58 7.31
CA LEU A 172 -10.32 -4.24 6.23
C LEU A 172 -9.35 -4.80 5.18
N ALA A 173 -9.82 -5.77 4.40
CA ALA A 173 -9.12 -6.17 3.19
C ALA A 173 -9.24 -5.05 2.14
N PRO A 174 -8.16 -4.69 1.44
CA PRO A 174 -8.24 -3.69 0.39
C PRO A 174 -8.95 -4.24 -0.85
N PRO A 175 -9.63 -3.39 -1.63
CA PRO A 175 -10.13 -3.78 -2.94
C PRO A 175 -8.96 -4.04 -3.91
N LEU A 176 -9.20 -4.87 -4.91
CA LEU A 176 -8.29 -5.02 -6.04
C LEU A 176 -8.66 -3.98 -7.11
N THR A 177 -7.95 -2.86 -7.06
CA THR A 177 -8.13 -1.74 -7.98
C THR A 177 -7.08 -1.80 -9.10
N LEU A 178 -7.53 -1.66 -10.33
CA LEU A 178 -6.68 -1.61 -11.50
C LEU A 178 -6.83 -0.25 -12.19
N ARG A 179 -5.72 0.26 -12.72
CA ARG A 179 -5.68 1.37 -13.66
C ARG A 179 -5.66 0.83 -15.07
N VAL A 180 -6.57 1.28 -15.92
CA VAL A 180 -6.57 1.00 -17.35
C VAL A 180 -5.46 1.82 -18.02
N ASN A 181 -4.70 1.21 -18.91
CA ASN A 181 -3.70 1.88 -19.75
C ASN A 181 -4.40 2.53 -20.93
N LEU A 182 -4.79 3.79 -20.78
CA LEU A 182 -5.56 4.53 -21.79
C LEU A 182 -4.80 4.77 -23.10
N SER A 183 -3.47 4.67 -23.09
CA SER A 183 -2.69 4.73 -24.34
C SER A 183 -2.87 3.51 -25.24
N ARG A 184 -3.48 2.42 -24.72
CA ARG A 184 -3.65 1.14 -25.41
C ARG A 184 -5.11 0.71 -25.60
N ILE A 185 -5.97 1.05 -24.67
CA ILE A 185 -7.39 0.64 -24.68
C ILE A 185 -8.24 1.64 -23.90
N SER A 186 -9.46 1.90 -24.35
CA SER A 186 -10.42 2.68 -23.57
C SER A 186 -10.90 1.88 -22.34
N ARG A 187 -11.33 2.59 -21.29
CA ARG A 187 -11.91 1.93 -20.12
C ARG A 187 -13.17 1.15 -20.49
N GLU A 188 -13.96 1.70 -21.39
CA GLU A 188 -15.20 1.13 -21.92
C GLU A 188 -14.95 -0.19 -22.63
N ASP A 189 -13.95 -0.25 -23.53
CA ASP A 189 -13.62 -1.48 -24.27
C ASP A 189 -13.05 -2.57 -23.35
N LEU A 190 -12.19 -2.22 -22.39
CA LEU A 190 -11.69 -3.20 -21.41
C LEU A 190 -12.83 -3.72 -20.52
N SER A 191 -13.75 -2.83 -20.12
CA SER A 191 -14.93 -3.17 -19.33
C SER A 191 -15.84 -4.13 -20.07
N ALA A 192 -16.05 -3.91 -21.38
CA ALA A 192 -16.82 -4.84 -22.24
C ALA A 192 -16.18 -6.23 -22.30
N GLN A 193 -14.85 -6.29 -22.52
CA GLN A 193 -14.10 -7.56 -22.52
C GLN A 193 -14.20 -8.32 -21.20
N TRP A 194 -14.20 -7.60 -20.06
CA TRP A 194 -14.33 -8.21 -18.73
C TRP A 194 -15.76 -8.71 -18.47
N ALA A 195 -16.76 -7.93 -18.87
CA ALA A 195 -18.17 -8.31 -18.75
C ALA A 195 -18.49 -9.60 -19.57
N GLU A 196 -17.97 -9.70 -20.79
CA GLU A 196 -18.10 -10.90 -21.62
C GLU A 196 -17.51 -12.17 -20.97
N ARG A 197 -16.47 -11.99 -20.14
CA ARG A 197 -15.83 -13.08 -19.37
C ARG A 197 -16.48 -13.31 -17.99
N GLY A 198 -17.57 -12.61 -17.68
CA GLY A 198 -18.31 -12.74 -16.42
C GLY A 198 -17.62 -12.12 -15.22
N LEU A 199 -16.60 -11.26 -15.42
CA LEU A 199 -15.97 -10.52 -14.31
C LEU A 199 -16.91 -9.40 -13.85
N LYS A 200 -17.07 -9.29 -12.54
CA LYS A 200 -17.82 -8.19 -11.92
C LYS A 200 -16.85 -7.12 -11.41
N PHE A 201 -17.13 -5.90 -11.77
CA PHE A 201 -16.29 -4.74 -11.43
C PHE A 201 -17.14 -3.48 -11.34
N THR A 202 -16.59 -2.45 -10.70
CA THR A 202 -17.14 -1.10 -10.67
C THR A 202 -16.09 -0.10 -11.18
N PRO A 203 -16.46 0.88 -12.02
CA PRO A 203 -15.59 1.97 -12.40
C PRO A 203 -15.19 2.81 -11.19
N GLN A 204 -13.96 3.37 -11.20
CA GLN A 204 -13.45 4.24 -10.15
C GLN A 204 -12.51 5.30 -10.73
N GLY A 205 -12.78 6.59 -10.47
CA GLY A 205 -12.02 7.69 -11.05
C GLY A 205 -12.09 7.70 -12.58
N ALA A 206 -11.15 8.39 -13.22
CA ALA A 206 -11.13 8.56 -14.67
C ALA A 206 -10.79 7.24 -15.43
N GLN A 207 -9.97 6.36 -14.83
CA GLN A 207 -9.43 5.18 -15.52
C GLN A 207 -9.33 3.93 -14.64
N GLY A 208 -9.86 3.98 -13.43
CA GLY A 208 -9.85 2.84 -12.50
C GLY A 208 -10.98 1.86 -12.74
N LEU A 209 -10.71 0.59 -12.46
CA LEU A 209 -11.69 -0.50 -12.35
C LEU A 209 -11.42 -1.26 -11.04
N VAL A 210 -12.44 -1.49 -10.24
CA VAL A 210 -12.37 -2.25 -8.98
C VAL A 210 -13.05 -3.59 -9.19
N LEU A 211 -12.32 -4.69 -8.98
CA LEU A 211 -12.90 -6.03 -9.02
C LEU A 211 -13.70 -6.30 -7.73
N GLU A 212 -14.95 -6.78 -7.86
CA GLU A 212 -15.79 -7.18 -6.72
C GLU A 212 -15.19 -8.38 -5.98
N GLN A 213 -14.55 -9.28 -6.71
CA GLN A 213 -13.86 -10.43 -6.14
C GLN A 213 -12.40 -10.44 -6.59
N PRO A 214 -11.45 -10.50 -5.65
CA PRO A 214 -10.04 -10.58 -6.00
C PRO A 214 -9.75 -11.93 -6.68
N ILE A 215 -9.02 -11.85 -7.80
CA ILE A 215 -8.48 -13.00 -8.53
C ILE A 215 -6.95 -12.85 -8.62
N PRO A 216 -6.19 -13.92 -8.88
CA PRO A 216 -4.76 -13.82 -9.13
C PRO A 216 -4.47 -12.81 -10.25
N VAL A 217 -3.52 -11.90 -10.01
CA VAL A 217 -3.26 -10.76 -10.93
C VAL A 217 -2.97 -11.23 -12.36
N ARG A 218 -2.28 -12.36 -12.52
CA ARG A 218 -1.96 -12.95 -13.84
C ARG A 218 -3.18 -13.52 -14.57
N GLU A 219 -4.27 -13.80 -13.85
CA GLU A 219 -5.52 -14.28 -14.45
C GLU A 219 -6.44 -13.13 -14.88
N ILE A 220 -6.08 -11.88 -14.57
CA ILE A 220 -6.85 -10.69 -14.99
C ILE A 220 -6.69 -10.50 -16.50
N PRO A 221 -7.78 -10.51 -17.27
CA PRO A 221 -7.71 -10.33 -18.71
C PRO A 221 -7.10 -8.98 -19.08
N GLY A 222 -6.09 -9.00 -19.95
CA GLY A 222 -5.36 -7.80 -20.37
C GLY A 222 -4.20 -7.39 -19.47
N PHE A 223 -3.99 -7.99 -18.29
CA PHE A 223 -2.89 -7.64 -17.42
C PHE A 223 -1.52 -7.92 -18.03
N GLU A 224 -1.28 -9.15 -18.49
CA GLU A 224 -0.01 -9.54 -19.14
C GLU A 224 0.19 -8.81 -20.48
N ALA A 225 -0.89 -8.46 -21.16
CA ALA A 225 -0.86 -7.65 -22.38
C ALA A 225 -0.60 -6.16 -22.14
N GLY A 226 -0.48 -5.72 -20.88
CA GLY A 226 -0.24 -4.33 -20.52
C GLY A 226 -1.43 -3.38 -20.73
N LEU A 227 -2.67 -3.93 -20.81
CA LEU A 227 -3.89 -3.13 -20.94
C LEU A 227 -4.33 -2.52 -19.60
N CYS A 228 -3.84 -3.08 -18.50
CA CYS A 228 -4.08 -2.55 -17.16
C CYS A 228 -2.94 -2.88 -16.20
N THR A 229 -2.93 -2.21 -15.05
CA THR A 229 -1.99 -2.46 -13.95
C THR A 229 -2.66 -2.30 -12.60
N VAL A 230 -2.17 -3.02 -11.58
CA VAL A 230 -2.68 -2.85 -10.21
C VAL A 230 -2.20 -1.53 -9.65
N GLN A 231 -3.11 -0.64 -9.33
CA GLN A 231 -2.81 0.64 -8.67
C GLN A 231 -4.02 1.13 -7.88
N ASP A 232 -3.79 1.53 -6.64
CA ASP A 232 -4.84 2.14 -5.81
C ASP A 232 -5.38 3.43 -6.45
N ALA A 233 -6.68 3.71 -6.24
CA ALA A 233 -7.33 4.88 -6.82
C ALA A 233 -6.69 6.19 -6.34
N GLY A 234 -6.31 6.28 -5.07
CA GLY A 234 -5.58 7.43 -4.54
C GLY A 234 -4.22 7.62 -5.23
N ALA A 235 -3.50 6.52 -5.52
CA ALA A 235 -2.21 6.58 -6.21
C ALA A 235 -2.32 7.02 -7.67
N GLN A 236 -3.46 6.81 -8.33
CA GLN A 236 -3.70 7.25 -9.72
C GLN A 236 -3.75 8.77 -9.87
N LEU A 237 -4.05 9.52 -8.80
CA LEU A 237 -4.13 10.98 -8.82
C LEU A 237 -2.80 11.67 -9.13
N ALA A 238 -1.66 11.07 -8.79
CA ALA A 238 -0.36 11.70 -8.94
C ALA A 238 -0.09 12.19 -10.37
N ALA A 239 -0.22 11.32 -11.38
CA ALA A 239 0.01 11.69 -12.76
C ALA A 239 -1.04 12.71 -13.25
N GLN A 240 -2.31 12.54 -12.88
CA GLN A 240 -3.39 13.44 -13.27
C GLN A 240 -3.16 14.87 -12.76
N ILE A 241 -2.76 15.04 -11.49
CA ILE A 241 -2.45 16.36 -10.90
C ILE A 241 -1.30 17.02 -11.66
N LEU A 242 -0.20 16.28 -11.88
CA LEU A 242 0.99 16.83 -12.52
C LEU A 242 0.76 17.18 -14.00
N VAL A 243 0.06 16.30 -14.73
CA VAL A 243 -0.29 16.51 -16.14
C VAL A 243 -1.23 17.72 -16.30
N ASN A 244 -2.23 17.85 -15.44
CA ASN A 244 -3.13 19.02 -15.48
C ASN A 244 -2.38 20.34 -15.22
N ALA A 245 -1.38 20.33 -14.33
CA ALA A 245 -0.53 21.49 -14.09
C ALA A 245 0.33 21.85 -15.32
N LEU A 246 0.93 20.85 -15.98
CA LEU A 246 1.71 21.07 -17.20
C LEU A 246 0.86 21.59 -18.36
N ARG A 247 -0.40 21.15 -18.48
CA ARG A 247 -1.35 21.68 -19.47
C ARG A 247 -1.62 23.17 -19.29
N SER A 248 -1.75 23.63 -18.05
CA SER A 248 -2.03 25.04 -17.76
C SER A 248 -0.85 25.95 -18.00
N ARG A 249 0.38 25.43 -18.10
CA ARG A 249 1.60 26.19 -18.40
C ARG A 249 1.61 26.83 -19.82
N GLY A 250 0.80 26.29 -20.74
CA GLY A 250 0.72 26.75 -22.12
C GLY A 250 -0.53 27.55 -22.48
N LYS A 251 -1.44 27.76 -21.54
CA LYS A 251 -2.71 28.49 -21.77
C LYS A 251 -2.83 29.65 -20.77
N ASP A 252 -3.18 30.84 -21.27
CA ASP A 252 -3.65 31.93 -20.41
C ASP A 252 -4.77 31.42 -19.49
N ILE A 253 -4.71 31.82 -18.23
CA ILE A 253 -5.62 31.42 -17.15
C ILE A 253 -7.05 31.81 -17.54
N GLY A 254 -7.84 30.94 -18.14
CA GLY A 254 -9.20 31.27 -18.58
C GLY A 254 -10.10 30.15 -19.07
N SER A 255 -9.60 28.93 -19.24
CA SER A 255 -10.46 27.80 -19.62
C SER A 255 -10.42 26.70 -18.56
N GLU A 256 -11.57 26.47 -17.89
CA GLU A 256 -11.74 25.30 -17.04
C GLU A 256 -11.43 24.00 -17.82
N PRO A 257 -10.69 23.04 -17.23
CA PRO A 257 -10.46 21.75 -17.87
C PRO A 257 -11.80 21.06 -18.09
N GLN A 258 -12.12 20.72 -19.34
CA GLN A 258 -13.30 19.90 -19.62
C GLN A 258 -13.09 18.50 -19.00
N ALA A 259 -14.02 18.06 -18.20
CA ALA A 259 -13.97 16.84 -17.38
C ALA A 259 -13.80 15.52 -18.18
N ASN A 260 -13.81 15.54 -19.50
CA ASN A 260 -13.85 14.36 -20.36
C ASN A 260 -12.63 14.17 -21.29
N GLU A 261 -11.57 15.00 -21.20
CA GLU A 261 -10.36 14.77 -22.00
C GLU A 261 -9.41 13.78 -21.28
N THR A 262 -9.57 12.50 -21.54
CA THR A 262 -8.85 11.41 -20.91
C THR A 262 -7.42 11.17 -21.46
N LEU A 263 -7.13 11.61 -22.68
CA LEU A 263 -5.80 11.52 -23.29
C LEU A 263 -5.34 12.91 -23.73
N VAL A 264 -4.14 13.29 -23.30
CA VAL A 264 -3.52 14.55 -23.67
C VAL A 264 -2.27 14.29 -24.46
N THR A 265 -2.21 14.84 -25.65
CA THR A 265 -0.98 15.01 -26.40
C THR A 265 -0.46 16.41 -26.17
N PHE A 266 0.76 16.54 -25.68
CA PHE A 266 1.43 17.82 -25.56
C PHE A 266 2.09 18.19 -26.89
N ASN A 267 1.86 19.41 -27.37
CA ASN A 267 2.54 19.95 -28.56
C ASN A 267 4.06 20.14 -28.33
N ASN A 268 4.47 20.33 -27.09
CA ASN A 268 5.86 20.44 -26.65
C ASN A 268 6.23 19.24 -25.79
N ARG A 269 7.49 18.81 -25.85
CA ARG A 269 8.02 17.78 -24.94
C ARG A 269 8.34 18.39 -23.59
N PHE A 270 7.89 17.72 -22.51
CA PHE A 270 8.20 18.09 -21.14
C PHE A 270 9.10 17.04 -20.50
N LYS A 271 10.19 17.49 -19.85
CA LYS A 271 11.08 16.63 -19.07
C LYS A 271 10.56 16.51 -17.66
N VAL A 272 10.28 15.29 -17.25
CA VAL A 272 9.70 14.97 -15.94
C VAL A 272 10.66 14.06 -15.18
N LEU A 273 10.96 14.40 -13.94
CA LEU A 273 11.68 13.54 -13.01
C LEU A 273 10.68 12.83 -12.10
N ASP A 274 10.74 11.49 -12.02
CA ASP A 274 10.12 10.69 -10.96
C ASP A 274 11.22 10.29 -9.98
N ALA A 275 11.31 11.00 -8.85
CA ALA A 275 12.50 11.01 -7.99
C ALA A 275 12.60 9.81 -7.02
N CYS A 276 11.52 9.03 -6.84
CA CYS A 276 11.49 7.79 -6.03
C CYS A 276 10.54 6.79 -6.70
N ALA A 277 10.93 6.33 -7.89
CA ALA A 277 10.03 5.80 -8.90
C ALA A 277 9.48 4.40 -8.64
N ALA A 278 10.22 3.55 -7.91
CA ALA A 278 9.86 2.15 -7.80
C ALA A 278 8.60 1.89 -6.95
N PRO A 279 7.74 0.98 -7.40
CA PRO A 279 7.92 -0.04 -8.44
C PRO A 279 7.52 0.38 -9.87
N GLY A 280 7.37 1.68 -10.17
CA GLY A 280 7.11 2.20 -11.52
C GLY A 280 5.64 2.52 -11.83
N GLY A 281 4.74 2.38 -10.88
CA GLY A 281 3.31 2.61 -11.13
C GLY A 281 2.97 4.06 -11.50
N LYS A 282 3.64 5.06 -10.90
CA LYS A 282 3.49 6.47 -11.23
C LYS A 282 4.27 6.86 -12.48
N THR A 283 5.50 6.33 -12.63
CA THR A 283 6.33 6.48 -13.85
C THR A 283 5.56 6.05 -15.09
N THR A 284 5.04 4.82 -15.09
CA THR A 284 4.29 4.28 -16.24
C THR A 284 3.01 5.06 -16.51
N HIS A 285 2.35 5.58 -15.46
CA HIS A 285 1.16 6.41 -15.62
C HIS A 285 1.49 7.75 -16.29
N LEU A 286 2.60 8.41 -15.93
CA LEU A 286 3.07 9.61 -16.60
C LEU A 286 3.35 9.36 -18.09
N LEU A 287 3.94 8.20 -18.42
CA LEU A 287 4.29 7.81 -19.78
C LEU A 287 3.10 7.39 -20.67
N GLU A 288 1.90 7.26 -20.11
CA GLU A 288 0.66 7.09 -20.89
C GLU A 288 0.25 8.40 -21.58
N PHE A 289 0.79 9.55 -21.16
CA PHE A 289 0.55 10.85 -21.76
C PHE A 289 1.64 11.18 -22.77
N GLU A 290 1.25 11.41 -24.04
CA GLU A 290 2.18 11.75 -25.11
C GLU A 290 2.88 13.09 -24.84
N GLY A 291 4.17 13.16 -25.18
CA GLY A 291 4.99 14.36 -25.00
C GLY A 291 5.68 14.47 -23.66
N LEU A 292 5.57 13.47 -22.76
CA LEU A 292 6.36 13.41 -21.53
C LEU A 292 7.61 12.54 -21.73
N GLU A 293 8.78 13.09 -21.38
CA GLU A 293 10.05 12.39 -21.27
C GLU A 293 10.36 12.17 -19.79
N VAL A 294 10.26 10.92 -19.32
CA VAL A 294 10.39 10.62 -17.89
C VAL A 294 11.74 10.00 -17.57
N THR A 295 12.47 10.66 -16.65
CA THR A 295 13.61 10.08 -15.94
C THR A 295 13.12 9.56 -14.61
N ALA A 296 13.30 8.25 -14.37
CA ALA A 296 12.88 7.55 -13.16
C ALA A 296 14.09 7.21 -12.30
N LEU A 297 14.14 7.72 -11.07
CA LEU A 297 15.20 7.43 -10.11
C LEU A 297 14.71 6.52 -9.00
N ASP A 298 15.52 5.55 -8.61
CA ASP A 298 15.40 4.87 -7.32
C ASP A 298 16.80 4.50 -6.81
N VAL A 299 16.98 4.42 -5.50
CA VAL A 299 18.28 4.18 -4.88
C VAL A 299 18.71 2.71 -4.93
N ASP A 300 17.79 1.80 -5.17
CA ASP A 300 17.99 0.35 -5.13
C ASP A 300 17.85 -0.27 -6.52
N GLU A 301 18.90 -0.98 -6.99
CA GLU A 301 18.92 -1.56 -8.34
C GLU A 301 17.84 -2.62 -8.54
N ALA A 302 17.55 -3.46 -7.53
CA ALA A 302 16.49 -4.45 -7.65
C ALA A 302 15.10 -3.79 -7.74
N ARG A 303 14.95 -2.59 -7.18
CA ARG A 303 13.75 -1.78 -7.34
C ARG A 303 13.71 -1.08 -8.69
N CYS A 304 14.85 -0.59 -9.22
CA CYS A 304 14.96 -0.07 -10.58
C CYS A 304 14.57 -1.11 -11.62
N GLU A 305 14.94 -2.38 -11.42
CA GLU A 305 14.54 -3.46 -12.32
C GLU A 305 13.02 -3.63 -12.38
N LYS A 306 12.32 -3.51 -11.26
CA LYS A 306 10.84 -3.54 -11.26
C LYS A 306 10.21 -2.38 -12.05
N VAL A 307 10.88 -1.22 -12.09
CA VAL A 307 10.44 -0.10 -12.95
C VAL A 307 10.60 -0.48 -14.42
N ARG A 308 11.75 -1.08 -14.81
CA ARG A 308 12.00 -1.53 -16.20
C ARG A 308 10.98 -2.60 -16.63
N GLU A 309 10.77 -3.63 -15.79
CA GLU A 309 9.76 -4.67 -16.03
C GLU A 309 8.35 -4.08 -16.21
N SER A 310 7.98 -3.10 -15.37
CA SER A 310 6.70 -2.42 -15.46
C SER A 310 6.56 -1.61 -16.76
N CYS A 311 7.62 -0.91 -17.17
CA CYS A 311 7.66 -0.18 -18.43
C CYS A 311 7.56 -1.12 -19.64
N GLU A 312 8.31 -2.22 -19.64
CA GLU A 312 8.27 -3.22 -20.70
C GLU A 312 6.88 -3.83 -20.87
N ARG A 313 6.27 -4.30 -19.76
CA ARG A 313 4.92 -4.90 -19.81
C ARG A 313 3.87 -3.93 -20.31
N LEU A 314 3.94 -2.65 -19.90
CA LEU A 314 2.99 -1.62 -20.31
C LEU A 314 3.33 -1.00 -21.69
N GLY A 315 4.50 -1.34 -22.27
CA GLY A 315 4.91 -0.87 -23.59
C GLY A 315 5.31 0.59 -23.65
N VAL A 316 5.83 1.12 -22.55
CA VAL A 316 6.33 2.51 -22.41
C VAL A 316 7.83 2.53 -22.14
N LYS A 317 8.51 3.68 -22.31
CA LYS A 317 9.94 3.79 -22.11
C LYS A 317 10.27 4.94 -21.17
N ALA A 318 10.99 4.66 -20.09
CA ALA A 318 11.59 5.64 -19.18
C ALA A 318 13.11 5.56 -19.23
N GLN A 319 13.80 6.65 -18.93
CA GLN A 319 15.20 6.60 -18.55
C GLN A 319 15.29 6.20 -17.07
N VAL A 320 15.63 4.95 -16.78
CA VAL A 320 15.73 4.46 -15.39
C VAL A 320 17.16 4.56 -14.91
N VAL A 321 17.39 5.27 -13.81
CA VAL A 321 18.70 5.53 -13.21
C VAL A 321 18.70 5.08 -11.76
N CYS A 322 19.67 4.23 -11.38
CA CYS A 322 19.88 3.81 -10.00
C CYS A 322 20.80 4.82 -9.30
N ALA A 323 20.22 5.71 -8.48
CA ALA A 323 20.95 6.72 -7.72
C ALA A 323 20.13 7.28 -6.55
N ASP A 324 20.80 7.81 -5.52
CA ASP A 324 20.14 8.65 -4.51
C ASP A 324 19.72 9.98 -5.14
N ALA A 325 18.43 10.25 -5.19
CA ALA A 325 17.89 11.49 -5.74
C ALA A 325 18.43 12.73 -5.03
N ALA A 326 18.91 12.60 -3.80
CA ALA A 326 19.56 13.69 -3.06
C ALA A 326 21.06 13.87 -3.39
N ASP A 327 21.70 12.97 -4.11
CA ASP A 327 23.09 13.12 -4.60
C ASP A 327 23.10 13.57 -6.06
N LEU A 328 22.88 14.86 -6.29
CA LEU A 328 22.80 15.43 -7.65
C LEU A 328 24.06 15.20 -8.49
N ASN A 329 25.24 15.06 -7.87
CA ASN A 329 26.49 14.84 -8.59
C ASN A 329 26.56 13.44 -9.23
N ALA A 330 25.83 12.48 -8.68
CA ALA A 330 25.83 11.10 -9.16
C ALA A 330 25.00 10.90 -10.44
N TRP A 331 24.00 11.74 -10.71
CA TRP A 331 23.06 11.47 -11.77
C TRP A 331 22.62 12.69 -12.61
N TRP A 332 22.69 13.92 -12.07
CA TRP A 332 22.14 15.08 -12.74
C TRP A 332 23.11 15.71 -13.74
N SER A 333 22.69 15.83 -14.99
CA SER A 333 23.48 16.42 -16.10
C SER A 333 23.48 17.97 -16.12
N LYS A 334 22.91 18.65 -15.13
CA LYS A 334 22.65 20.09 -15.06
C LYS A 334 21.47 20.56 -15.93
N GLU A 335 20.81 19.67 -16.64
CA GLU A 335 19.61 20.01 -17.38
C GLU A 335 18.40 20.03 -16.44
N GLN A 336 17.62 21.10 -16.47
CA GLN A 336 16.47 21.29 -15.59
C GLN A 336 15.25 20.51 -16.09
N PHE A 337 14.40 20.08 -15.14
CA PHE A 337 13.14 19.42 -15.41
C PHE A 337 11.97 20.43 -15.40
N ASP A 338 11.01 20.23 -16.30
CA ASP A 338 9.76 21.01 -16.33
C ASP A 338 8.84 20.64 -15.17
N ALA A 339 8.90 19.37 -14.74
CA ALA A 339 8.18 18.89 -13.57
C ALA A 339 8.97 17.82 -12.81
N VAL A 340 8.72 17.74 -11.50
CA VAL A 340 9.23 16.70 -10.61
C VAL A 340 8.06 16.07 -9.88
N LEU A 341 7.98 14.75 -9.94
CA LEU A 341 7.17 13.93 -9.05
C LEU A 341 8.07 13.38 -7.95
N LEU A 342 7.83 13.75 -6.72
CA LEU A 342 8.52 13.21 -5.55
C LEU A 342 7.53 12.36 -4.74
N ASP A 343 7.48 11.04 -5.04
CA ASP A 343 6.79 10.04 -4.20
C ASP A 343 7.70 9.65 -3.05
N ALA A 344 7.73 10.50 -2.02
CA ALA A 344 8.77 10.45 -1.01
C ALA A 344 8.70 9.19 -0.12
N PRO A 345 9.85 8.60 0.24
CA PRO A 345 9.92 7.54 1.25
C PRO A 345 9.24 8.02 2.54
N CYS A 346 8.30 7.22 3.06
CA CYS A 346 7.48 7.58 4.22
C CYS A 346 7.19 6.35 5.10
N THR A 347 6.48 6.56 6.20
CA THR A 347 6.04 5.45 7.06
C THR A 347 5.07 4.49 6.37
N ALA A 348 4.49 4.87 5.25
CA ALA A 348 3.44 4.15 4.53
C ALA A 348 2.18 3.90 5.38
N SER A 349 1.90 4.82 6.31
CA SER A 349 0.80 4.69 7.27
C SER A 349 -0.60 4.71 6.62
N GLY A 350 -0.72 5.22 5.41
CA GLY A 350 -1.97 5.27 4.66
C GLY A 350 -2.36 3.96 3.97
N ILE A 351 -1.39 3.06 3.75
CA ILE A 351 -1.60 1.80 3.00
C ILE A 351 -1.56 0.54 3.87
N VAL A 352 -1.76 0.69 5.19
CA VAL A 352 -1.66 -0.43 6.16
C VAL A 352 -2.68 -1.55 5.92
N ARG A 353 -3.78 -1.30 5.23
CA ARG A 353 -4.72 -2.36 4.87
C ARG A 353 -4.17 -3.28 3.79
N ARG A 354 -3.27 -2.78 2.89
CA ARG A 354 -2.55 -3.59 1.89
C ARG A 354 -1.32 -4.26 2.46
N HIS A 355 -0.65 -3.57 3.38
CA HIS A 355 0.58 -3.99 4.03
C HIS A 355 0.41 -3.96 5.55
N PRO A 356 -0.31 -4.95 6.14
CA PRO A 356 -0.65 -4.93 7.56
C PRO A 356 0.54 -5.10 8.51
N ASP A 357 1.70 -5.50 8.01
CA ASP A 357 2.97 -5.55 8.73
C ASP A 357 3.49 -4.16 9.10
N ILE A 358 3.24 -3.15 8.29
CA ILE A 358 3.74 -1.78 8.50
C ILE A 358 3.47 -1.29 9.91
N ARG A 359 2.26 -1.47 10.42
CA ARG A 359 1.87 -1.03 11.77
C ARG A 359 2.69 -1.68 12.88
N TRP A 360 3.25 -2.86 12.65
CA TRP A 360 4.04 -3.62 13.61
C TRP A 360 5.55 -3.43 13.42
N LEU A 361 5.97 -3.08 12.22
CA LEU A 361 7.37 -2.80 11.86
C LEU A 361 7.78 -1.38 12.20
N ARG A 362 6.89 -0.40 12.01
CA ARG A 362 7.19 1.01 12.25
C ARG A 362 7.24 1.34 13.74
N ARG A 363 8.16 2.25 14.07
CA ARG A 363 8.32 2.86 15.38
C ARG A 363 7.94 4.35 15.30
N GLU A 364 7.60 4.96 16.41
CA GLU A 364 7.26 6.38 16.44
C GLU A 364 8.42 7.27 15.96
N SER A 365 9.67 6.88 16.26
CA SER A 365 10.89 7.58 15.82
C SER A 365 11.07 7.61 14.30
N ASP A 366 10.50 6.63 13.56
CA ASP A 366 10.65 6.55 12.11
C ASP A 366 9.96 7.73 11.41
N VAL A 367 8.90 8.29 12.02
CA VAL A 367 8.20 9.47 11.48
C VAL A 367 9.16 10.68 11.38
N ALA A 368 9.95 10.92 12.42
CA ALA A 368 10.92 12.02 12.41
C ALA A 368 12.10 11.73 11.47
N GLN A 369 12.62 10.50 11.48
CA GLN A 369 13.75 10.10 10.62
C GLN A 369 13.40 10.23 9.13
N LEU A 370 12.23 9.73 8.73
CA LEU A 370 11.76 9.86 7.36
C LEU A 370 11.42 11.31 7.02
N GLY A 371 10.91 12.10 7.96
CA GLY A 371 10.71 13.52 7.79
C GLY A 371 11.98 14.27 7.42
N HIS A 372 13.13 13.96 8.05
CA HIS A 372 14.42 14.53 7.65
C HIS A 372 14.86 14.13 6.25
N LEU A 373 14.64 12.87 5.86
CA LEU A 373 14.92 12.41 4.50
C LEU A 373 14.04 13.15 3.47
N GLN A 374 12.75 13.27 3.76
CA GLN A 374 11.79 13.99 2.93
C GLN A 374 12.17 15.45 2.72
N ASN A 375 12.63 16.15 3.77
CA ASN A 375 13.14 17.52 3.66
C ASN A 375 14.32 17.61 2.67
N ARG A 376 15.30 16.71 2.81
CA ARG A 376 16.48 16.66 1.92
C ARG A 376 16.08 16.41 0.47
N LEU A 377 15.17 15.46 0.24
CA LEU A 377 14.68 15.13 -1.10
C LEU A 377 13.88 16.30 -1.73
N LEU A 378 13.04 16.98 -0.94
CA LEU A 378 12.32 18.18 -1.39
C LEU A 378 13.28 19.28 -1.85
N ASP A 379 14.27 19.63 -1.02
CA ASP A 379 15.23 20.67 -1.34
C ASP A 379 16.03 20.31 -2.61
N LYS A 380 16.48 19.05 -2.77
CA LYS A 380 17.21 18.60 -3.96
C LYS A 380 16.34 18.49 -5.22
N SER A 381 15.10 18.09 -5.08
CA SER A 381 14.12 18.12 -6.18
C SER A 381 13.82 19.56 -6.66
N TRP A 382 13.85 20.52 -5.72
CA TRP A 382 13.68 21.95 -6.07
C TRP A 382 14.86 22.52 -6.83
N GLU A 383 16.10 22.11 -6.52
CA GLU A 383 17.31 22.56 -7.23
C GLU A 383 17.25 22.20 -8.72
N VAL A 384 16.77 21.01 -9.08
CA VAL A 384 16.73 20.52 -10.47
C VAL A 384 15.50 21.00 -11.25
N LEU A 385 14.52 21.61 -10.58
CA LEU A 385 13.29 22.10 -11.20
C LEU A 385 13.52 23.45 -11.91
N ALA A 386 13.04 23.57 -13.14
CA ALA A 386 13.08 24.80 -13.92
C ALA A 386 12.19 25.88 -13.30
N LYS A 387 12.55 27.16 -13.54
CA LYS A 387 11.68 28.28 -13.22
C LYS A 387 10.36 28.17 -13.99
N GLY A 388 9.23 28.37 -13.31
CA GLY A 388 7.89 28.12 -13.83
C GLY A 388 7.48 26.63 -13.84
N GLY A 389 8.38 25.71 -13.43
CA GLY A 389 8.11 24.27 -13.33
C GLY A 389 7.27 23.90 -12.12
N TYR A 390 6.81 22.65 -12.08
CA TYR A 390 5.96 22.12 -11.01
C TYR A 390 6.63 20.98 -10.27
N LEU A 391 6.53 20.97 -8.94
CA LEU A 391 6.90 19.85 -8.08
C LEU A 391 5.64 19.29 -7.43
N LEU A 392 5.33 18.03 -7.70
CA LEU A 392 4.31 17.29 -6.97
C LEU A 392 4.97 16.45 -5.90
N TYR A 393 4.80 16.86 -4.65
CA TYR A 393 5.17 16.07 -3.50
C TYR A 393 4.01 15.17 -3.11
N CYS A 394 4.27 13.88 -2.91
CA CYS A 394 3.29 12.96 -2.40
C CYS A 394 3.91 11.91 -1.44
N THR A 395 3.07 11.40 -0.56
CA THR A 395 3.39 10.27 0.33
C THR A 395 2.16 9.38 0.49
N CYS A 396 2.37 8.09 0.72
CA CYS A 396 1.31 7.17 1.16
C CYS A 396 1.20 7.17 2.70
N SER A 397 1.27 8.34 3.32
CA SER A 397 1.17 8.54 4.76
C SER A 397 -0.05 9.36 5.14
N ILE A 398 -0.67 9.00 6.26
CA ILE A 398 -1.70 9.80 6.92
C ILE A 398 -1.13 10.71 8.02
N PHE A 399 0.15 10.57 8.37
CA PHE A 399 0.74 11.41 9.40
C PHE A 399 1.08 12.80 8.88
N LYS A 400 0.58 13.84 9.56
CA LYS A 400 0.74 15.25 9.17
C LYS A 400 2.20 15.70 9.09
N GLN A 401 3.08 15.07 9.86
CA GLN A 401 4.52 15.32 9.80
C GLN A 401 5.15 14.93 8.45
N GLU A 402 4.56 13.97 7.74
CA GLU A 402 5.03 13.50 6.43
C GLU A 402 4.25 14.11 5.26
N GLY A 403 3.34 15.05 5.55
CA GLY A 403 2.48 15.74 4.60
C GLY A 403 2.50 17.26 4.79
N GLU A 404 1.41 17.81 5.32
CA GLU A 404 1.20 19.26 5.40
C GLU A 404 2.32 20.00 6.16
N LEU A 405 2.85 19.40 7.26
CA LEU A 405 3.92 20.03 8.03
C LEU A 405 5.27 20.06 7.28
N GLN A 406 5.52 19.07 6.42
CA GLN A 406 6.68 19.08 5.50
C GLN A 406 6.60 20.25 4.54
N ILE A 407 5.43 20.45 3.91
CA ILE A 407 5.23 21.53 2.96
C ILE A 407 5.29 22.89 3.63
N GLN A 408 4.69 23.06 4.80
CA GLN A 408 4.81 24.30 5.57
C GLN A 408 6.28 24.63 5.87
N SER A 409 7.05 23.65 6.35
CA SER A 409 8.48 23.81 6.60
C SER A 409 9.27 24.13 5.31
N PHE A 410 8.94 23.49 4.19
CA PHE A 410 9.58 23.76 2.91
C PHE A 410 9.36 25.20 2.42
N LEU A 411 8.13 25.71 2.53
CA LEU A 411 7.77 27.08 2.09
C LEU A 411 8.45 28.16 2.92
N THR A 412 8.78 27.90 4.20
CA THR A 412 9.55 28.86 5.00
C THR A 412 10.99 29.01 4.53
N ARG A 413 11.54 27.99 3.85
CA ARG A 413 12.93 27.99 3.35
C ARG A 413 13.04 28.41 1.88
N ASN A 414 11.96 28.26 1.11
CA ASN A 414 11.94 28.48 -0.34
C ASN A 414 10.88 29.53 -0.69
N THR A 415 11.28 30.80 -0.71
CA THR A 415 10.39 31.95 -0.95
C THR A 415 9.94 32.06 -2.41
N ASP A 416 10.61 31.34 -3.32
CA ASP A 416 10.26 31.19 -4.73
C ASP A 416 9.27 30.03 -4.99
N ALA A 417 8.76 29.38 -3.91
CA ALA A 417 7.77 28.32 -4.01
C ALA A 417 6.36 28.86 -3.75
N ARG A 418 5.42 28.51 -4.64
CA ARG A 418 4.00 28.82 -4.52
C ARG A 418 3.18 27.53 -4.48
N ILE A 419 2.29 27.38 -3.47
CA ILE A 419 1.31 26.27 -3.46
C ILE A 419 0.27 26.51 -4.55
N CYS A 420 0.00 25.47 -5.36
CA CYS A 420 -1.14 25.39 -6.24
C CYS A 420 -2.33 24.72 -5.54
N ALA A 421 -3.51 24.73 -6.16
CA ALA A 421 -4.66 23.95 -5.65
C ALA A 421 -4.31 22.46 -5.58
N GLN A 422 -4.61 21.82 -4.45
CA GLN A 422 -4.19 20.44 -4.17
C GLN A 422 -5.18 19.70 -3.27
N PRO A 423 -5.20 18.35 -3.34
CA PRO A 423 -6.04 17.54 -2.46
C PRO A 423 -5.68 17.62 -0.97
N GLY A 424 -4.39 17.78 -0.61
CA GLY A 424 -3.93 17.65 0.77
C GLY A 424 -3.90 16.19 1.26
N HIS A 425 -4.31 15.97 2.52
CA HIS A 425 -4.44 14.62 3.07
C HIS A 425 -5.74 13.93 2.62
N LEU A 426 -5.58 12.81 1.93
CA LEU A 426 -6.64 11.84 1.66
C LEU A 426 -6.64 10.81 2.78
N GLN A 427 -7.72 10.74 3.54
CA GLN A 427 -7.87 9.71 4.55
C GLN A 427 -8.33 8.41 3.89
N PRO A 428 -7.84 7.23 4.36
CA PRO A 428 -8.31 5.97 3.81
C PRO A 428 -9.81 5.81 4.10
N THR A 429 -10.59 5.47 3.07
CA THR A 429 -12.03 5.28 3.19
C THR A 429 -12.45 3.98 2.54
N ALA A 430 -13.48 3.34 3.08
CA ALA A 430 -14.11 2.14 2.55
C ALA A 430 -15.55 2.40 2.09
N SER A 431 -16.05 3.63 2.17
CA SER A 431 -17.38 4.00 1.70
C SER A 431 -17.52 5.51 1.47
N GLY A 432 -17.72 5.87 0.24
CA GLY A 432 -18.48 6.99 -0.30
C GLY A 432 -18.34 8.42 0.24
N LYS A 433 -17.25 8.81 0.92
CA LYS A 433 -17.10 10.19 1.42
C LYS A 433 -15.71 10.79 1.18
N GLY A 434 -15.11 10.53 0.04
CA GLY A 434 -13.89 11.20 -0.38
C GLY A 434 -14.18 12.16 -1.54
N THR A 435 -13.66 13.36 -1.50
CA THR A 435 -13.96 14.44 -2.45
C THR A 435 -13.20 14.36 -3.76
N LEU A 436 -12.40 13.32 -4.00
CA LEU A 436 -11.43 13.31 -5.11
C LEU A 436 -11.62 12.21 -6.15
N VAL A 437 -12.45 11.22 -5.88
CA VAL A 437 -12.87 10.21 -6.84
C VAL A 437 -14.36 10.45 -7.07
N THR A 438 -14.68 11.27 -8.06
CA THR A 438 -16.00 11.89 -8.20
C THR A 438 -17.02 11.08 -8.96
N ASP A 439 -16.61 9.98 -9.61
CA ASP A 439 -17.48 9.19 -10.48
C ASP A 439 -17.88 7.82 -9.90
N ASN A 440 -17.65 7.62 -8.61
CA ASN A 440 -17.93 6.36 -7.93
C ASN A 440 -18.44 6.58 -6.51
N ASP A 441 -19.62 6.05 -6.21
CA ASP A 441 -20.24 6.11 -4.88
C ASP A 441 -19.45 5.36 -3.80
N LEU A 442 -18.55 4.46 -4.17
CA LEU A 442 -17.77 3.66 -3.23
C LEU A 442 -16.52 4.35 -2.70
N ASN A 443 -15.93 5.31 -3.44
CA ASN A 443 -14.75 6.10 -3.05
C ASN A 443 -13.72 5.33 -2.18
N ASP A 444 -13.43 4.09 -2.57
CA ASP A 444 -12.57 3.20 -1.80
C ASP A 444 -11.12 3.37 -2.22
N HIS A 445 -10.34 4.11 -1.43
CA HIS A 445 -8.91 4.36 -1.66
C HIS A 445 -8.12 4.30 -0.37
N ASP A 446 -6.81 4.12 -0.51
CA ASP A 446 -5.84 4.19 0.59
C ASP A 446 -5.56 5.64 1.01
N GLY A 447 -4.85 5.81 2.12
CA GLY A 447 -4.44 7.13 2.59
C GLY A 447 -3.23 7.66 1.83
N PHE A 448 -3.32 8.91 1.38
CA PHE A 448 -2.24 9.63 0.69
C PHE A 448 -2.17 11.08 1.14
N PHE A 449 -1.07 11.73 0.80
CA PHE A 449 -0.93 13.19 0.83
C PHE A 449 -0.42 13.67 -0.52
N TYR A 450 -0.95 14.81 -0.99
CA TYR A 450 -0.54 15.46 -2.23
C TYR A 450 -0.40 16.95 -2.04
N SER A 451 0.71 17.51 -2.53
CA SER A 451 0.95 18.95 -2.59
C SER A 451 1.65 19.32 -3.88
N LEU A 452 1.01 20.15 -4.69
CA LEU A 452 1.56 20.69 -5.93
C LEU A 452 2.16 22.09 -5.67
N LEU A 453 3.43 22.23 -5.97
CA LEU A 453 4.20 23.47 -5.84
C LEU A 453 4.63 23.97 -7.22
N GLN A 454 4.66 25.29 -7.41
CA GLN A 454 5.24 25.93 -8.60
C GLN A 454 6.42 26.77 -8.21
N LYS A 455 7.51 26.68 -8.97
CA LYS A 455 8.71 27.52 -8.84
C LYS A 455 8.49 28.83 -9.60
N ILE A 456 8.55 29.96 -8.90
CA ILE A 456 8.27 31.30 -9.47
C ILE A 456 9.52 31.91 -10.07
#